data_7fcc7e504574cdf7e91a2ed3fb401cfe
#
_entry.id   7fcc7e504574cdf7e91a2ed3fb401cfe
#
_cell.length_a   1.000
_cell.length_b   1.000
_cell.length_c   1.000
_cell.angle_alpha   90.00
_cell.angle_beta   90.00
_cell.angle_gamma   90.00
#
_symmetry.space_group_name_H-M   'P 1'
#
loop_
_entity.id
_entity.type
_entity.pdbx_description
1 polymer ?
#
loop_
_entity_poly.entity_id
_entity_poly.type
_entity_poly.pdbx_seq_one_letter_code
_entity_poly.pdbx_strand_id
1 'polypeptide(L)'
;PEEKAAPAAAIAQLAAVGSPAATAMNGGRYFGFVMGGCLPATLAANWLAGTWDQNAVNAVASPLAAKVEQVTSRWLLEALDLPRGAVVGYTSGAASANFSALAVARHALLARSGWNFRRQGARAAPALRVLVGAEAHPVVTKALSLLGFGMESLEILAVDDQGRIDAGKLPTLDGRTLVVAQAGNVNSGHSIPSPRSAPAPGRRAPGSMSTAPSDCGRGPRARKNI
;
A
#
# COMPACT_ATOMS: atom_id res chain seq x y z
N PRO A 1 -37.96 13.95 -0.24
CA PRO A 1 -36.58 14.50 -0.19
C PRO A 1 -36.51 15.99 -0.41
N GLU A 2 -37.62 16.71 -0.30
CA GLU A 2 -37.67 18.15 -0.60
C GLU A 2 -37.77 19.03 0.65
N GLU A 3 -37.99 18.49 1.83
CA GLU A 3 -37.95 19.23 3.07
C GLU A 3 -36.54 19.47 3.57
N LYS A 4 -36.20 20.74 3.76
CA LYS A 4 -34.93 21.15 4.36
C LYS A 4 -34.93 20.82 5.86
N ALA A 5 -34.23 19.76 6.25
CA ALA A 5 -34.03 19.43 7.65
C ALA A 5 -32.90 20.28 8.25
N ALA A 6 -33.01 20.63 9.52
CA ALA A 6 -31.91 21.23 10.28
C ALA A 6 -30.72 20.23 10.34
N PRO A 7 -29.45 20.69 10.24
CA PRO A 7 -28.29 19.77 10.25
C PRO A 7 -28.27 18.79 11.40
N ALA A 8 -28.62 19.24 12.62
CA ALA A 8 -28.67 18.37 13.79
C ALA A 8 -29.74 17.26 13.67
N ALA A 9 -30.91 17.57 13.07
CA ALA A 9 -31.96 16.57 12.84
C ALA A 9 -31.53 15.53 11.79
N ALA A 10 -30.84 15.96 10.71
CA ALA A 10 -30.29 15.06 9.72
C ALA A 10 -29.25 14.11 10.31
N ILE A 11 -28.34 14.61 11.17
CA ILE A 11 -27.35 13.79 11.87
C ILE A 11 -28.02 12.80 12.83
N ALA A 12 -29.03 13.25 13.60
CA ALA A 12 -29.76 12.38 14.51
C ALA A 12 -30.50 11.25 13.75
N GLN A 13 -31.13 11.57 12.63
CA GLN A 13 -31.79 10.58 11.77
C GLN A 13 -30.79 9.59 11.18
N LEU A 14 -29.64 10.08 10.69
CA LEU A 14 -28.57 9.21 10.17
C LEU A 14 -28.04 8.28 11.26
N ALA A 15 -27.84 8.77 12.47
CA ALA A 15 -27.40 7.95 13.59
C ALA A 15 -28.45 6.89 13.98
N ALA A 16 -29.71 7.27 14.06
CA ALA A 16 -30.80 6.37 14.44
C ALA A 16 -31.02 5.22 13.44
N VAL A 17 -30.90 5.51 12.15
CA VAL A 17 -31.10 4.50 11.07
C VAL A 17 -29.81 3.80 10.71
N GLY A 18 -28.71 4.53 10.63
CA GLY A 18 -27.41 4.02 10.17
C GLY A 18 -26.71 3.15 11.19
N SER A 19 -26.75 3.51 12.49
CA SER A 19 -26.04 2.73 13.52
C SER A 19 -26.49 1.28 13.61
N PRO A 20 -27.78 0.96 13.62
CA PRO A 20 -28.24 -0.44 13.60
C PRO A 20 -27.88 -1.20 12.32
N ALA A 21 -27.74 -0.49 11.19
CA ALA A 21 -27.39 -1.07 9.89
C ALA A 21 -25.88 -1.21 9.68
N ALA A 22 -25.05 -0.59 10.54
CA ALA A 22 -23.59 -0.69 10.44
C ALA A 22 -23.09 -2.07 10.88
N THR A 23 -22.19 -2.65 10.07
CA THR A 23 -21.54 -3.90 10.46
C THR A 23 -20.56 -3.65 11.61
N ALA A 24 -20.62 -4.46 12.67
CA ALA A 24 -19.78 -4.35 13.85
C ALA A 24 -18.35 -4.88 13.56
N MET A 25 -17.63 -4.25 12.62
CA MET A 25 -16.30 -4.67 12.19
C MET A 25 -15.21 -4.49 13.26
N ASN A 26 -15.46 -3.62 14.26
CA ASN A 26 -14.53 -3.39 15.37
C ASN A 26 -14.64 -4.43 16.48
N GLY A 27 -15.57 -5.37 16.37
CA GLY A 27 -15.80 -6.40 17.37
C GLY A 27 -14.74 -7.52 17.27
N GLY A 28 -14.33 -8.08 18.44
CA GLY A 28 -13.35 -9.17 18.48
C GLY A 28 -13.78 -10.50 17.82
N ARG A 29 -14.98 -10.55 17.27
CA ARG A 29 -15.53 -11.71 16.51
C ARG A 29 -15.64 -11.46 15.01
N TYR A 30 -15.16 -10.33 14.52
CA TYR A 30 -15.16 -10.02 13.10
C TYR A 30 -13.83 -10.41 12.48
N PHE A 31 -13.84 -11.33 11.51
CA PHE A 31 -12.65 -11.85 10.82
C PHE A 31 -12.73 -11.68 9.29
N GLY A 32 -13.68 -10.91 8.80
CA GLY A 32 -13.89 -10.73 7.36
C GLY A 32 -12.98 -9.70 6.73
N PHE A 33 -12.54 -9.95 5.49
CA PHE A 33 -11.90 -8.97 4.59
C PHE A 33 -10.65 -8.24 5.11
N VAL A 34 -9.97 -8.75 6.12
CA VAL A 34 -8.79 -8.09 6.73
C VAL A 34 -9.09 -6.65 7.16
N MET A 35 -10.28 -6.41 7.70
CA MET A 35 -10.65 -5.09 8.21
C MET A 35 -9.95 -4.83 9.55
N GLY A 36 -9.25 -3.69 9.64
CA GLY A 36 -8.66 -3.23 10.90
C GLY A 36 -9.71 -2.69 11.86
N GLY A 37 -9.44 -2.80 13.15
CA GLY A 37 -10.26 -2.16 14.17
C GLY A 37 -9.97 -0.64 14.28
N CYS A 38 -10.78 0.04 15.07
CA CYS A 38 -10.58 1.45 15.43
C CYS A 38 -10.12 1.53 16.89
N LEU A 39 -8.91 2.04 17.11
CA LEU A 39 -8.43 2.33 18.45
C LEU A 39 -9.04 3.66 18.98
N PRO A 40 -9.32 3.80 20.28
CA PRO A 40 -9.82 5.06 20.82
C PRO A 40 -8.96 6.27 20.47
N ALA A 41 -7.63 6.11 20.47
CA ALA A 41 -6.70 7.16 20.10
C ALA A 41 -6.82 7.56 18.61
N THR A 42 -7.02 6.60 17.72
CA THR A 42 -7.18 6.90 16.29
C THR A 42 -8.52 7.56 15.99
N LEU A 43 -9.58 7.17 16.71
CA LEU A 43 -10.87 7.83 16.61
C LEU A 43 -10.79 9.29 17.08
N ALA A 44 -10.16 9.55 18.23
CA ALA A 44 -9.95 10.90 18.75
C ALA A 44 -9.08 11.75 17.81
N ALA A 45 -8.03 11.17 17.24
CA ALA A 45 -7.19 11.84 16.25
C ALA A 45 -7.97 12.22 14.99
N ASN A 46 -8.89 11.36 14.53
CA ASN A 46 -9.75 11.65 13.39
C ASN A 46 -10.73 12.81 13.68
N TRP A 47 -11.29 12.88 14.89
CA TRP A 47 -12.11 14.03 15.31
C TRP A 47 -11.31 15.34 15.33
N LEU A 48 -10.08 15.31 15.86
CA LEU A 48 -9.20 16.48 15.84
C LEU A 48 -8.87 16.89 14.39
N ALA A 49 -8.54 15.95 13.52
CA ALA A 49 -8.25 16.22 12.12
C ALA A 49 -9.45 16.89 11.41
N GLY A 50 -10.66 16.38 11.63
CA GLY A 50 -11.88 16.98 11.10
C GLY A 50 -12.19 18.37 11.68
N THR A 51 -11.88 18.59 12.96
CA THR A 51 -12.09 19.88 13.63
C THR A 51 -11.09 20.93 13.18
N TRP A 52 -9.83 20.55 12.98
CA TRP A 52 -8.78 21.46 12.55
C TRP A 52 -8.86 21.82 11.06
N ASP A 53 -9.49 21.00 10.25
CA ASP A 53 -9.69 21.22 8.80
C ASP A 53 -8.42 21.69 8.07
N GLN A 54 -7.32 20.98 8.30
CA GLN A 54 -6.01 21.37 7.79
C GLN A 54 -5.75 20.85 6.39
N ASN A 55 -5.31 21.72 5.48
CA ASN A 55 -4.79 21.32 4.20
C ASN A 55 -3.30 20.97 4.30
N ALA A 56 -2.97 19.71 4.16
CA ALA A 56 -1.61 19.17 4.32
C ALA A 56 -0.71 19.35 3.07
N VAL A 57 -1.01 20.30 2.18
CA VAL A 57 -0.28 20.47 0.90
C VAL A 57 1.19 20.86 1.10
N ASN A 58 1.48 21.63 2.12
CA ASN A 58 2.85 22.04 2.47
C ASN A 58 2.94 22.57 3.90
N ALA A 59 4.16 22.83 4.37
CA ALA A 59 4.42 23.32 5.72
C ALA A 59 3.91 24.73 6.00
N VAL A 60 3.65 25.53 4.97
CA VAL A 60 3.09 26.90 5.14
C VAL A 60 1.60 26.80 5.41
N ALA A 61 0.88 25.93 4.66
CA ALA A 61 -0.56 25.74 4.84
C ALA A 61 -0.87 24.99 6.15
N SER A 62 -0.07 24.02 6.53
CA SER A 62 -0.22 23.27 7.79
C SER A 62 1.12 22.82 8.36
N PRO A 63 1.77 23.65 9.20
CA PRO A 63 3.00 23.27 9.89
C PRO A 63 2.85 22.00 10.73
N LEU A 64 1.69 21.84 11.37
CA LEU A 64 1.37 20.66 12.19
C LEU A 64 1.35 19.39 11.34
N ALA A 65 0.59 19.37 10.25
CA ALA A 65 0.49 18.19 9.37
C ALA A 65 1.87 17.82 8.80
N ALA A 66 2.63 18.79 8.33
CA ALA A 66 3.99 18.57 7.82
C ALA A 66 4.92 17.98 8.89
N LYS A 67 4.80 18.45 10.15
CA LYS A 67 5.63 17.93 11.25
C LYS A 67 5.23 16.50 11.64
N VAL A 68 3.93 16.21 11.73
CA VAL A 68 3.41 14.87 12.02
C VAL A 68 3.84 13.90 10.93
N GLU A 69 3.74 14.29 9.66
CA GLU A 69 4.20 13.47 8.53
C GLU A 69 5.69 13.12 8.63
N GLN A 70 6.55 14.09 8.94
CA GLN A 70 7.98 13.86 9.13
C GLN A 70 8.28 12.87 10.28
N VAL A 71 7.57 13.00 11.39
CA VAL A 71 7.77 12.14 12.58
C VAL A 71 7.29 10.74 12.28
N THR A 72 6.07 10.59 11.77
CA THR A 72 5.47 9.29 11.49
C THR A 72 6.18 8.55 10.36
N SER A 73 6.70 9.26 9.35
CA SER A 73 7.53 8.66 8.29
C SER A 73 8.77 7.97 8.88
N ARG A 74 9.47 8.61 9.82
CA ARG A 74 10.62 7.99 10.49
C ARG A 74 10.22 6.77 11.29
N TRP A 75 9.12 6.84 12.03
CA TRP A 75 8.61 5.70 12.80
C TRP A 75 8.22 4.52 11.91
N LEU A 76 7.60 4.79 10.76
CA LEU A 76 7.23 3.74 9.81
C LEU A 76 8.47 3.06 9.19
N LEU A 77 9.46 3.83 8.78
CA LEU A 77 10.72 3.27 8.24
C LEU A 77 11.44 2.41 9.28
N GLU A 78 11.46 2.86 10.54
CA GLU A 78 12.05 2.11 11.64
C GLU A 78 11.26 0.85 11.98
N ALA A 79 9.93 0.96 12.13
CA ALA A 79 9.07 -0.17 12.48
C ALA A 79 9.05 -1.27 11.41
N LEU A 80 9.17 -0.88 10.14
CA LEU A 80 9.19 -1.81 9.00
C LEU A 80 10.59 -2.26 8.60
N ASP A 81 11.65 -1.80 9.31
CA ASP A 81 13.05 -2.09 8.99
C ASP A 81 13.42 -1.72 7.54
N LEU A 82 12.94 -0.56 7.09
CA LEU A 82 13.20 0.00 5.77
C LEU A 82 14.41 0.95 5.78
N PRO A 83 15.09 1.16 4.64
CA PRO A 83 16.19 2.09 4.55
C PRO A 83 15.79 3.50 5.00
N ARG A 84 16.58 4.13 5.87
CA ARG A 84 16.29 5.47 6.41
C ARG A 84 16.20 6.58 5.35
N GLY A 85 16.80 6.36 4.17
CA GLY A 85 16.72 7.26 3.03
C GLY A 85 15.52 7.00 2.11
N ALA A 86 14.66 6.04 2.43
CA ALA A 86 13.44 5.81 1.68
C ALA A 86 12.42 6.93 1.93
N VAL A 87 11.60 7.21 0.94
CA VAL A 87 10.52 8.20 1.02
C VAL A 87 9.22 7.50 1.36
N VAL A 88 8.49 8.04 2.31
CA VAL A 88 7.14 7.57 2.68
C VAL A 88 6.11 8.50 2.04
N GLY A 89 5.15 7.94 1.32
CA GLY A 89 4.00 8.67 0.78
C GLY A 89 2.71 8.24 1.48
N TYR A 90 1.96 9.21 1.97
CA TYR A 90 0.64 8.98 2.58
C TYR A 90 -0.45 9.11 1.52
N THR A 91 -1.35 8.16 1.49
CA THR A 91 -2.42 8.09 0.50
C THR A 91 -3.76 7.77 1.17
N SER A 92 -4.86 8.01 0.46
CA SER A 92 -6.21 7.74 0.95
C SER A 92 -6.56 6.26 1.08
N GLY A 93 -5.69 5.35 0.61
CA GLY A 93 -5.90 3.91 0.72
C GLY A 93 -4.94 3.09 -0.12
N ALA A 94 -4.99 1.76 0.04
CA ALA A 94 -4.10 0.81 -0.61
C ALA A 94 -4.12 0.88 -2.15
N ALA A 95 -5.25 1.21 -2.76
CA ALA A 95 -5.35 1.36 -4.22
C ALA A 95 -4.46 2.50 -4.73
N SER A 96 -4.54 3.68 -4.08
CA SER A 96 -3.71 4.84 -4.42
C SER A 96 -2.24 4.60 -4.08
N ALA A 97 -1.95 3.88 -3.00
CA ALA A 97 -0.59 3.50 -2.63
C ALA A 97 0.04 2.60 -3.69
N ASN A 98 -0.66 1.53 -4.10
CA ASN A 98 -0.19 0.62 -5.15
C ASN A 98 0.02 1.35 -6.48
N PHE A 99 -0.96 2.18 -6.89
CA PHE A 99 -0.83 2.98 -8.10
C PHE A 99 0.42 3.87 -8.07
N SER A 100 0.60 4.64 -6.99
CA SER A 100 1.73 5.57 -6.85
C SER A 100 3.07 4.84 -6.86
N ALA A 101 3.17 3.76 -6.12
CA ALA A 101 4.39 3.00 -6.00
C ALA A 101 4.73 2.26 -7.31
N LEU A 102 3.75 1.69 -8.02
CA LEU A 102 3.94 1.09 -9.36
C LEU A 102 4.31 2.16 -10.41
N ALA A 103 3.74 3.37 -10.32
CA ALA A 103 4.12 4.49 -11.17
C ALA A 103 5.59 4.90 -10.97
N VAL A 104 6.05 4.95 -9.71
CA VAL A 104 7.44 5.23 -9.37
C VAL A 104 8.36 4.13 -9.92
N ALA A 105 8.00 2.86 -9.74
CA ALA A 105 8.77 1.73 -10.27
C ALA A 105 8.88 1.77 -11.80
N ARG A 106 7.76 1.99 -12.50
CA ARG A 106 7.74 2.17 -13.95
C ARG A 106 8.68 3.31 -14.38
N HIS A 107 8.56 4.47 -13.72
CA HIS A 107 9.41 5.62 -14.02
C HIS A 107 10.89 5.30 -13.83
N ALA A 108 11.26 4.65 -12.74
CA ALA A 108 12.63 4.29 -12.44
C ALA A 108 13.23 3.29 -13.43
N LEU A 109 12.45 2.27 -13.83
CA LEU A 109 12.89 1.29 -14.82
C LEU A 109 13.08 1.92 -16.20
N LEU A 110 12.15 2.77 -16.63
CA LEU A 110 12.25 3.48 -17.90
C LEU A 110 13.44 4.46 -17.91
N ALA A 111 13.66 5.17 -16.82
CA ALA A 111 14.80 6.09 -16.68
C ALA A 111 16.15 5.36 -16.79
N ARG A 112 16.27 4.14 -16.23
CA ARG A 112 17.46 3.29 -16.41
C ARG A 112 17.71 2.90 -17.87
N SER A 113 16.66 2.85 -18.66
CA SER A 113 16.74 2.61 -20.12
C SER A 113 16.93 3.90 -20.93
N GLY A 114 17.23 5.03 -20.30
CA GLY A 114 17.38 6.33 -20.95
C GLY A 114 16.07 7.03 -21.32
N TRP A 115 14.90 6.49 -20.93
CA TRP A 115 13.59 7.05 -21.26
C TRP A 115 13.05 7.97 -20.19
N ASN A 116 12.85 9.24 -20.53
CA ASN A 116 12.22 10.21 -19.64
C ASN A 116 10.69 10.20 -19.80
N PHE A 117 10.02 9.39 -18.99
CA PHE A 117 8.57 9.22 -19.07
C PHE A 117 7.78 10.54 -18.94
N ARG A 118 8.25 11.47 -18.10
CA ARG A 118 7.58 12.76 -17.92
C ARG A 118 7.57 13.62 -19.18
N ARG A 119 8.63 13.54 -19.98
CA ARG A 119 8.77 14.33 -21.21
C ARG A 119 8.24 13.61 -22.44
N GLN A 120 8.42 12.29 -22.51
CA GLN A 120 8.20 11.49 -23.72
C GLN A 120 6.91 10.66 -23.66
N GLY A 121 6.29 10.57 -22.47
CA GLY A 121 5.04 9.82 -22.26
C GLY A 121 5.19 8.32 -22.40
N ALA A 122 4.04 7.63 -22.54
CA ALA A 122 3.97 6.18 -22.60
C ALA A 122 4.05 5.59 -24.02
N ARG A 123 3.63 6.37 -25.05
CA ARG A 123 3.30 5.85 -26.38
C ARG A 123 4.44 5.11 -27.08
N ALA A 124 5.67 5.58 -26.91
CA ALA A 124 6.85 4.97 -27.52
C ALA A 124 7.87 4.50 -26.47
N ALA A 125 7.40 4.32 -25.23
CA ALA A 125 8.26 3.87 -24.14
C ALA A 125 8.75 2.43 -24.39
N PRO A 126 9.99 2.10 -24.02
CA PRO A 126 10.47 0.73 -24.05
C PRO A 126 9.55 -0.20 -23.28
N ALA A 127 9.31 -1.40 -23.81
CA ALA A 127 8.50 -2.40 -23.13
C ALA A 127 9.14 -2.80 -21.80
N LEU A 128 8.32 -2.89 -20.77
CA LEU A 128 8.67 -3.43 -19.45
C LEU A 128 8.00 -4.79 -19.29
N ARG A 129 8.72 -5.74 -18.70
CA ARG A 129 8.14 -7.01 -18.25
C ARG A 129 7.56 -6.81 -16.87
N VAL A 130 6.35 -7.32 -16.64
CA VAL A 130 5.70 -7.24 -15.33
C VAL A 130 5.29 -8.63 -14.88
N LEU A 131 5.87 -9.07 -13.79
CA LEU A 131 5.64 -10.37 -13.17
C LEU A 131 4.80 -10.21 -11.91
N VAL A 132 3.71 -10.94 -11.80
CA VAL A 132 2.79 -10.92 -10.66
C VAL A 132 2.49 -12.34 -10.19
N GLY A 133 2.32 -12.56 -8.89
CA GLY A 133 1.90 -13.86 -8.39
C GLY A 133 0.47 -14.20 -8.83
N ALA A 134 0.17 -15.49 -9.02
CA ALA A 134 -1.16 -15.96 -9.43
C ALA A 134 -2.27 -15.53 -8.46
N GLU A 135 -1.95 -15.35 -7.17
CA GLU A 135 -2.88 -14.87 -6.13
C GLU A 135 -2.67 -13.39 -5.78
N ALA A 136 -2.13 -12.59 -6.71
CA ALA A 136 -1.98 -11.15 -6.48
C ALA A 136 -3.34 -10.49 -6.23
N HIS A 137 -3.39 -9.61 -5.22
CA HIS A 137 -4.64 -8.92 -4.87
C HIS A 137 -5.16 -8.10 -6.07
N PRO A 138 -6.46 -8.10 -6.36
CA PRO A 138 -7.06 -7.40 -7.52
C PRO A 138 -6.72 -5.90 -7.61
N VAL A 139 -6.40 -5.25 -6.49
CA VAL A 139 -5.96 -3.85 -6.48
C VAL A 139 -4.65 -3.63 -7.25
N VAL A 140 -3.77 -4.64 -7.27
CA VAL A 140 -2.49 -4.59 -8.00
C VAL A 140 -2.75 -4.60 -9.51
N THR A 141 -3.54 -5.56 -9.98
CA THR A 141 -3.88 -5.68 -11.40
C THR A 141 -4.66 -4.47 -11.90
N LYS A 142 -5.58 -3.95 -11.09
CA LYS A 142 -6.27 -2.68 -11.36
C LYS A 142 -5.30 -1.51 -11.49
N ALA A 143 -4.34 -1.38 -10.58
CA ALA A 143 -3.35 -0.31 -10.63
C ALA A 143 -2.44 -0.43 -11.86
N LEU A 144 -2.02 -1.64 -12.23
CA LEU A 144 -1.25 -1.91 -13.44
C LEU A 144 -2.03 -1.53 -14.71
N SER A 145 -3.31 -1.90 -14.78
CA SER A 145 -4.18 -1.52 -15.90
C SER A 145 -4.31 0.00 -16.03
N LEU A 146 -4.55 0.72 -14.92
CA LEU A 146 -4.60 2.19 -14.90
C LEU A 146 -3.26 2.84 -15.32
N LEU A 147 -2.15 2.17 -15.10
CA LEU A 147 -0.83 2.61 -15.54
C LEU A 147 -0.54 2.28 -17.00
N GLY A 148 -1.47 1.66 -17.71
CA GLY A 148 -1.35 1.34 -19.13
C GLY A 148 -0.65 0.02 -19.42
N PHE A 149 -0.49 -0.85 -18.40
CA PHE A 149 -0.06 -2.23 -18.65
C PHE A 149 -1.27 -3.06 -19.07
N GLY A 150 -1.16 -3.73 -20.22
CA GLY A 150 -2.18 -4.67 -20.68
C GLY A 150 -2.22 -5.91 -19.79
N MET A 151 -3.41 -6.34 -19.41
CA MET A 151 -3.56 -7.52 -18.53
C MET A 151 -2.99 -8.79 -19.16
N GLU A 152 -3.10 -8.92 -20.48
CA GLU A 152 -2.56 -10.06 -21.24
C GLU A 152 -1.02 -10.06 -21.33
N SER A 153 -0.39 -8.92 -21.06
CA SER A 153 1.07 -8.80 -21.04
C SER A 153 1.71 -9.11 -19.69
N LEU A 154 0.91 -9.39 -18.67
CA LEU A 154 1.40 -9.75 -17.35
C LEU A 154 1.89 -11.21 -17.35
N GLU A 155 3.09 -11.41 -16.84
CA GLU A 155 3.62 -12.77 -16.63
C GLU A 155 3.17 -13.25 -15.24
N ILE A 156 2.39 -14.33 -15.23
CA ILE A 156 1.84 -14.88 -13.98
C ILE A 156 2.84 -15.87 -13.38
N LEU A 157 3.31 -15.57 -12.19
CA LEU A 157 4.20 -16.44 -11.44
C LEU A 157 3.42 -17.49 -10.67
N ALA A 158 3.89 -18.74 -10.75
CA ALA A 158 3.32 -19.81 -9.94
C ALA A 158 3.50 -19.53 -8.44
N VAL A 159 2.49 -19.93 -7.68
CA VAL A 159 2.50 -19.86 -6.23
C VAL A 159 2.40 -21.25 -5.63
N ASP A 160 2.83 -21.41 -4.39
CA ASP A 160 2.66 -22.63 -3.63
C ASP A 160 1.25 -22.74 -3.01
N ASP A 161 0.99 -23.79 -2.24
CA ASP A 161 -0.27 -24.05 -1.52
C ASP A 161 -0.62 -22.98 -0.47
N GLN A 162 0.31 -22.11 -0.14
CA GLN A 162 0.13 -20.98 0.77
C GLN A 162 0.02 -19.63 0.06
N GLY A 163 -0.06 -19.63 -1.27
CA GLY A 163 -0.13 -18.41 -2.09
C GLY A 163 1.18 -17.62 -2.17
N ARG A 164 2.33 -18.22 -1.83
CA ARG A 164 3.64 -17.57 -1.94
C ARG A 164 4.23 -17.80 -3.33
N ILE A 165 4.81 -16.78 -3.92
CA ILE A 165 5.56 -16.95 -5.17
C ILE A 165 6.72 -17.93 -4.93
N ASP A 166 6.83 -18.93 -5.78
CA ASP A 166 7.93 -19.90 -5.76
C ASP A 166 9.20 -19.24 -6.33
N ALA A 167 10.10 -18.86 -5.42
CA ALA A 167 11.35 -18.22 -5.80
C ALA A 167 12.25 -19.12 -6.69
N GLY A 168 12.11 -20.44 -6.58
CA GLY A 168 12.86 -21.40 -7.42
C GLY A 168 12.37 -21.45 -8.87
N LYS A 169 11.17 -20.94 -9.13
CA LYS A 169 10.57 -20.88 -10.48
C LYS A 169 10.57 -19.46 -11.07
N LEU A 170 11.28 -18.53 -10.47
CA LEU A 170 11.42 -17.20 -11.04
C LEU A 170 12.17 -17.27 -12.37
N PRO A 171 11.66 -16.66 -13.45
CA PRO A 171 12.40 -16.56 -14.69
C PRO A 171 13.62 -15.65 -14.54
N THR A 172 14.52 -15.70 -15.50
CA THR A 172 15.64 -14.75 -15.55
C THR A 172 15.11 -13.32 -15.57
N LEU A 173 15.59 -12.52 -14.63
CA LEU A 173 15.20 -11.11 -14.47
C LEU A 173 16.24 -10.23 -15.16
N ASP A 174 15.76 -9.19 -15.83
CA ASP A 174 16.60 -8.18 -16.48
C ASP A 174 16.36 -6.78 -15.88
N GLY A 175 17.08 -5.78 -16.39
CA GLY A 175 16.97 -4.38 -15.92
C GLY A 175 15.63 -3.71 -16.23
N ARG A 176 14.73 -4.34 -17.00
CA ARG A 176 13.39 -3.84 -17.38
C ARG A 176 12.27 -4.68 -16.81
N THR A 177 12.59 -5.55 -15.86
CA THR A 177 11.62 -6.42 -15.21
C THR A 177 11.12 -5.79 -13.90
N LEU A 178 9.81 -5.71 -13.75
CA LEU A 178 9.10 -5.37 -12.52
C LEU A 178 8.51 -6.64 -11.92
N VAL A 179 8.95 -7.02 -10.73
CA VAL A 179 8.34 -8.11 -9.96
C VAL A 179 7.46 -7.51 -8.87
N VAL A 180 6.17 -7.83 -8.89
CA VAL A 180 5.23 -7.43 -7.84
C VAL A 180 5.05 -8.59 -6.87
N ALA A 181 5.67 -8.44 -5.72
CA ALA A 181 5.64 -9.40 -4.64
C ALA A 181 4.56 -9.06 -3.61
N GLN A 182 4.00 -10.06 -2.95
CA GLN A 182 2.97 -9.91 -1.92
C GLN A 182 3.54 -10.27 -0.55
N ALA A 183 3.46 -9.33 0.39
CA ALA A 183 3.89 -9.54 1.78
C ALA A 183 2.67 -9.86 2.66
N GLY A 184 2.23 -11.11 2.61
CA GLY A 184 1.04 -11.63 3.28
C GLY A 184 -0.09 -11.95 2.31
N ASN A 185 -0.53 -13.20 2.34
CA ASN A 185 -1.74 -13.63 1.62
C ASN A 185 -2.94 -13.48 2.55
N VAL A 186 -4.05 -12.94 2.02
CA VAL A 186 -5.27 -12.68 2.81
C VAL A 186 -5.88 -13.94 3.41
N ASN A 187 -5.71 -15.09 2.77
CA ASN A 187 -6.31 -16.35 3.19
C ASN A 187 -5.37 -17.16 4.12
N SER A 188 -4.09 -17.26 3.74
CA SER A 188 -3.12 -18.08 4.48
C SER A 188 -2.27 -17.28 5.49
N GLY A 189 -2.21 -15.95 5.37
CA GLY A 189 -1.35 -15.09 6.17
C GLY A 189 0.14 -15.19 5.83
N HIS A 190 0.52 -16.05 4.88
CA HIS A 190 1.92 -16.28 4.54
C HIS A 190 2.47 -15.18 3.64
N SER A 191 3.70 -14.81 3.88
CA SER A 191 4.46 -13.83 3.09
C SER A 191 5.53 -14.54 2.27
N ILE A 192 5.89 -13.99 1.12
CA ILE A 192 7.10 -14.38 0.40
C ILE A 192 8.28 -14.28 1.39
N PRO A 193 9.22 -15.24 1.36
CA PRO A 193 10.41 -15.16 2.19
C PRO A 193 11.06 -13.78 2.06
N SER A 194 11.27 -13.11 3.18
CA SER A 194 11.87 -11.77 3.22
C SER A 194 13.24 -11.80 2.52
N PRO A 195 13.66 -10.72 1.84
CA PRO A 195 14.99 -10.60 1.26
C PRO A 195 16.17 -10.81 2.22
N ARG A 196 15.92 -11.01 3.52
CA ARG A 196 16.94 -11.47 4.49
C ARG A 196 17.56 -12.84 4.14
N SER A 197 16.91 -13.61 3.25
CA SER A 197 17.45 -14.83 2.64
C SER A 197 18.07 -14.59 1.26
N ALA A 198 18.03 -13.36 0.72
CA ALA A 198 18.72 -13.02 -0.51
C ALA A 198 20.21 -12.74 -0.22
N PRO A 199 21.14 -13.14 -1.10
CA PRO A 199 22.56 -12.90 -0.92
C PRO A 199 22.88 -11.42 -0.75
N ALA A 200 23.88 -11.10 0.08
CA ALA A 200 24.30 -9.79 0.54
C ALA A 200 24.37 -8.69 -0.55
N PRO A 201 24.20 -7.40 -0.18
CA PRO A 201 24.04 -6.29 -1.11
C PRO A 201 25.33 -6.01 -1.88
N GLY A 202 25.42 -6.54 -3.06
CA GLY A 202 26.43 -6.24 -4.07
C GLY A 202 25.84 -6.35 -5.46
N ARG A 203 24.70 -6.97 -5.60
CA ARG A 203 23.94 -7.03 -6.84
C ARG A 203 22.65 -6.25 -6.68
N ARG A 204 22.55 -5.07 -7.29
CA ARG A 204 21.31 -4.31 -7.39
C ARG A 204 20.26 -5.20 -8.05
N ALA A 205 19.29 -5.69 -7.26
CA ALA A 205 18.14 -6.38 -7.80
C ALA A 205 17.36 -5.44 -8.73
N PRO A 206 16.81 -5.94 -9.84
CA PRO A 206 15.82 -5.20 -10.62
C PRO A 206 14.66 -4.80 -9.70
N GLY A 207 14.07 -3.63 -9.92
CA GLY A 207 13.11 -3.01 -9.02
C GLY A 207 12.01 -3.97 -8.58
N SER A 208 12.09 -4.44 -7.34
CA SER A 208 11.03 -5.21 -6.69
C SER A 208 10.18 -4.27 -5.86
N MET A 209 8.88 -4.41 -5.96
CA MET A 209 7.93 -3.75 -5.07
C MET A 209 7.19 -4.80 -4.27
N SER A 210 7.14 -4.57 -2.97
CA SER A 210 6.29 -5.32 -2.06
C SER A 210 5.04 -4.50 -1.77
N THR A 211 3.87 -5.07 -2.06
CA THR A 211 2.60 -4.55 -1.56
C THR A 211 2.33 -5.24 -0.24
N ALA A 212 2.42 -4.51 0.87
CA ALA A 212 1.96 -5.03 2.15
C ALA A 212 0.44 -4.99 2.18
N PRO A 213 -0.27 -6.08 2.52
CA PRO A 213 -1.64 -5.97 2.98
C PRO A 213 -1.62 -5.12 4.26
N SER A 214 -2.73 -4.46 4.55
CA SER A 214 -2.92 -3.66 5.76
C SER A 214 -2.96 -4.58 7.00
N ASP A 215 -1.83 -5.18 7.33
CA ASP A 215 -1.69 -6.05 8.50
C ASP A 215 -1.35 -5.18 9.72
N CYS A 216 -2.37 -4.50 10.26
CA CYS A 216 -2.33 -3.84 11.55
C CYS A 216 -2.51 -4.85 12.68
N GLY A 217 -1.67 -5.89 12.77
CA GLY A 217 -1.91 -6.96 13.72
C GLY A 217 -0.73 -7.52 14.51
N ARG A 218 0.49 -7.12 14.23
CA ARG A 218 1.62 -7.55 15.09
C ARG A 218 2.05 -6.40 16.00
N GLY A 219 1.57 -6.46 17.23
CA GLY A 219 2.10 -5.66 18.31
C GLY A 219 3.63 -5.81 18.46
N PRO A 220 4.32 -4.82 19.05
CA PRO A 220 5.77 -4.85 19.21
C PRO A 220 6.17 -6.09 20.02
N ARG A 221 7.04 -6.91 19.46
CA ARG A 221 7.71 -7.97 20.22
C ARG A 221 8.54 -7.29 21.30
N ALA A 222 8.16 -7.51 22.56
CA ALA A 222 8.95 -7.09 23.70
C ALA A 222 10.39 -7.59 23.52
N ARG A 223 11.35 -6.67 23.42
CA ARG A 223 12.77 -7.01 23.53
C ARG A 223 13.00 -7.48 24.94
N LYS A 224 13.33 -8.76 25.12
CA LYS A 224 13.91 -9.23 26.36
C LYS A 224 15.32 -8.63 26.43
N ASN A 225 15.51 -7.73 27.37
CA ASN A 225 16.86 -7.33 27.80
C ASN A 225 17.54 -8.54 28.43
N ILE A 226 18.71 -8.86 27.95
CA ILE A 226 19.83 -9.46 28.68
C ILE A 226 20.98 -8.50 28.54
#